data_31f51e48a1490c0cef025706ba3ee754
#
_entry.id   31f51e48a1490c0cef025706ba3ee754
#
_cell.length_a   1.000
_cell.length_b   1.000
_cell.length_c   1.000
_cell.angle_alpha   90.00
_cell.angle_beta   90.00
_cell.angle_gamma   90.00
#
_symmetry.space_group_name_H-M   'P 1'
#
loop_
_entity.id
_entity.type
_entity.pdbx_description
1 polymer ?
#
loop_
_entity_poly.entity_id
_entity_poly.type
_entity_poly.pdbx_seq_one_letter_code
_entity_poly.pdbx_strand_id
1 'polypeptide(L)' 'MALILPVEGKSPVFGEHCFLAENATIVGDVVMGDECSVWFQAVVRGDVYRIRMGHSVNVQDG' A
#
# COMPACT_ATOMS: atom_id res chain seq x y z
N MET A 1 8.49 6.23 8.59
CA MET A 1 7.22 6.52 7.93
C MET A 1 7.25 5.97 6.52
N ALA A 2 6.21 5.24 6.12
CA ALA A 2 6.18 4.68 4.78
C ALA A 2 6.15 5.79 3.72
N LEU A 3 6.73 5.51 2.56
CA LEU A 3 6.69 6.45 1.44
C LEU A 3 5.42 6.18 0.64
N ILE A 4 4.55 7.16 0.59
CA ILE A 4 3.25 7.05 -0.08
C ILE A 4 3.18 8.14 -1.16
N LEU A 5 3.09 7.73 -2.41
CA LEU A 5 3.15 8.67 -3.53
C LEU A 5 1.95 8.51 -4.47
N PRO A 6 1.39 9.62 -4.96
CA PRO A 6 0.37 9.57 -6.00
C PRO A 6 1.00 9.35 -7.37
N VAL A 7 0.20 8.80 -8.28
CA VAL A 7 0.57 8.69 -9.70
C VAL A 7 -0.65 9.11 -10.51
N GLU A 8 -0.47 10.10 -11.39
CA GLU A 8 -1.52 10.59 -12.28
C GLU A 8 -2.80 10.95 -11.55
N GLY A 9 -2.64 11.64 -10.42
CA GLY A 9 -3.77 12.09 -9.62
C GLY A 9 -4.41 11.03 -8.74
N LYS A 10 -3.88 9.82 -8.73
CA LYS A 10 -4.40 8.75 -7.87
C LYS A 10 -3.43 8.47 -6.75
N SER A 11 -3.94 8.53 -5.54
CA SER A 11 -3.17 8.27 -4.32
C SER A 11 -3.64 6.99 -3.65
N PRO A 12 -2.75 6.29 -2.95
CA PRO A 12 -3.16 5.11 -2.19
C PRO A 12 -4.22 5.44 -1.14
N VAL A 13 -5.16 4.53 -0.96
CA VAL A 13 -6.24 4.64 0.01
C VAL A 13 -6.16 3.43 0.94
N PHE A 14 -6.25 3.68 2.23
CA PHE A 14 -6.13 2.64 3.25
C PHE A 14 -7.39 2.56 4.10
N GLY A 15 -7.79 1.35 4.46
CA GLY A 15 -8.82 1.14 5.43
C GLY A 15 -8.30 1.39 6.86
N GLU A 16 -9.00 0.86 7.85
CA GLU A 16 -8.63 1.05 9.25
C GLU A 16 -7.61 0.01 9.70
N HIS A 17 -6.79 0.39 10.67
CA HIS A 17 -5.83 -0.50 11.33
C HIS A 17 -4.83 -1.14 10.36
N CYS A 18 -4.43 -0.40 9.33
CA CYS A 18 -3.39 -0.87 8.44
C CYS A 18 -2.02 -0.58 9.04
N PHE A 19 -1.10 -1.54 8.90
CA PHE A 19 0.28 -1.37 9.30
C PHE A 19 1.15 -1.13 8.07
N LEU A 20 1.87 -0.02 8.07
CA LEU A 20 2.80 0.30 6.98
C LEU A 20 4.17 0.49 7.61
N ALA A 21 5.10 -0.41 7.32
CA ALA A 21 6.45 -0.32 7.85
C ALA A 21 7.13 0.96 7.36
N GLU A 22 8.09 1.47 8.14
CA GLU A 22 8.71 2.77 7.87
C GLU A 22 9.33 2.90 6.49
N ASN A 23 9.89 1.83 5.96
CA ASN A 23 10.54 1.88 4.65
C ASN A 23 9.76 1.16 3.55
N ALA A 24 8.47 0.91 3.78
CA ALA A 24 7.61 0.42 2.73
C ALA A 24 7.28 1.55 1.75
N THR A 25 7.05 1.20 0.49
CA THR A 25 6.72 2.18 -0.54
C THR A 25 5.39 1.78 -1.19
N ILE A 26 4.42 2.69 -1.16
CA ILE A 26 3.11 2.45 -1.75
C ILE A 26 2.85 3.57 -2.75
N VAL A 27 2.60 3.23 -4.00
CA VAL A 27 2.56 4.19 -5.10
C VAL A 27 1.30 3.99 -5.93
N GLY A 28 0.60 5.08 -6.18
CA GLY A 28 -0.42 5.16 -7.20
C GLY A 28 -1.79 4.61 -6.79
N ASP A 29 -2.47 3.98 -7.72
CA ASP A 29 -3.86 3.55 -7.55
C ASP A 29 -3.92 2.23 -6.78
N VAL A 30 -3.79 2.35 -5.47
CA VAL A 30 -3.81 1.24 -4.53
C VAL A 30 -4.93 1.46 -3.53
N VAL A 31 -5.81 0.48 -3.37
CA VAL A 31 -6.82 0.52 -2.32
C VAL A 31 -6.62 -0.71 -1.44
N MET A 32 -6.39 -0.47 -0.17
CA MET A 32 -6.20 -1.51 0.83
C MET A 32 -7.40 -1.49 1.78
N GLY A 33 -7.99 -2.65 1.99
CA GLY A 33 -9.06 -2.78 2.97
C GLY A 33 -8.53 -2.69 4.39
N ASP A 34 -9.36 -3.07 5.36
CA ASP A 34 -9.00 -2.95 6.77
C ASP A 34 -7.98 -4.02 7.17
N GLU A 35 -7.16 -3.69 8.15
CA GLU A 35 -6.22 -4.62 8.78
C GLU A 35 -5.22 -5.25 7.83
N CYS A 36 -4.87 -4.51 6.78
CA CYS A 36 -3.79 -4.92 5.88
C CYS A 36 -2.44 -4.52 6.46
N SER A 37 -1.39 -5.21 6.07
CA SER A 37 -0.05 -4.85 6.51
C SER A 37 0.93 -4.91 5.35
N VAL A 38 1.80 -3.91 5.29
CA VAL A 38 2.91 -3.86 4.33
C VAL A 38 4.19 -3.76 5.12
N TRP A 39 5.05 -4.74 4.97
CA TRP A 39 6.21 -4.91 5.81
C TRP A 39 7.45 -4.21 5.24
N PHE A 40 8.58 -4.38 5.93
CA PHE A 40 9.78 -3.62 5.63
C PHE A 40 10.28 -3.84 4.21
N GLN A 41 10.68 -2.76 3.54
CA GLN A 41 11.23 -2.76 2.19
C GLN A 41 10.28 -3.31 1.12
N ALA A 42 9.03 -3.55 1.45
CA ALA A 42 8.05 -3.97 0.46
C ALA A 42 7.64 -2.79 -0.42
N VAL A 43 7.35 -3.08 -1.67
CA VAL A 43 6.92 -2.06 -2.63
C VAL A 43 5.58 -2.49 -3.23
N VAL A 44 4.58 -1.62 -3.11
CA VAL A 44 3.27 -1.83 -3.70
C VAL A 44 3.06 -0.74 -4.75
N ARG A 45 3.00 -1.11 -6.01
CA ARG A 45 2.93 -0.16 -7.11
C ARG A 45 1.66 -0.33 -7.93
N GLY A 46 0.81 0.69 -7.89
CA GLY A 46 -0.39 0.77 -8.71
C GLY A 46 -0.25 1.78 -9.82
N ASP A 47 0.93 1.85 -10.47
CA ASP A 47 1.21 2.86 -11.46
C ASP A 47 0.80 2.47 -12.89
N VAL A 48 0.88 1.20 -13.24
CA VAL A 48 0.43 0.71 -14.54
C VAL A 48 -0.96 0.08 -14.41
N TYR A 49 -1.12 -0.78 -13.41
CA TYR A 49 -2.41 -1.38 -13.10
C TYR A 49 -2.79 -1.03 -11.67
N ARG A 50 -4.09 -0.83 -11.45
CA ARG A 50 -4.58 -0.59 -10.10
C ARG A 50 -4.41 -1.85 -9.24
N ILE A 51 -4.24 -1.63 -7.95
CA ILE A 51 -4.13 -2.70 -6.97
C ILE A 51 -5.28 -2.58 -5.99
N ARG A 52 -5.98 -3.67 -5.76
CA ARG A 52 -7.07 -3.72 -4.80
C ARG A 52 -6.83 -4.88 -3.85
N MET A 53 -6.75 -4.57 -2.55
CA MET A 53 -6.55 -5.58 -1.52
C MET A 53 -7.79 -5.66 -0.66
N GLY A 54 -8.26 -6.87 -0.40
CA GLY A 54 -9.31 -7.08 0.58
C GLY A 54 -8.80 -6.77 1.98
N HIS A 55 -9.51 -7.20 3.02
CA HIS A 55 -9.02 -6.97 4.37
C HIS A 55 -8.10 -8.09 4.82
N SER A 56 -7.27 -7.81 5.80
CA SER A 56 -6.31 -8.76 6.40
C SER A 56 -5.30 -9.34 5.40
N VAL A 57 -4.92 -8.53 4.41
CA VAL A 57 -3.89 -8.94 3.43
C VAL A 57 -2.54 -8.47 3.91
N ASN A 58 -1.54 -9.35 3.84
CA ASN A 58 -0.17 -9.03 4.22
C ASN A 58 0.74 -8.99 3.01
N VAL A 59 1.54 -7.93 2.90
CA VAL A 59 2.60 -7.84 1.91
C VAL A 59 3.92 -7.95 2.67
N GLN A 60 4.61 -9.06 2.47
CA GLN A 60 5.81 -9.39 3.24
C GLN A 60 7.02 -8.57 2.81
N ASP A 61 8.08 -8.65 3.62
CA ASP A 61 9.32 -7.92 3.41
C ASP A 61 9.92 -8.15 2.01
N GLY A 62 10.49 -7.10 1.49
CA GLY A 62 11.24 -7.17 0.25
C GLY A 62 10.44 -7.37 -0.99
#